data_b68cb9ac0b03b48ba9051b84348dca62
#
_entry.id   b68cb9ac0b03b48ba9051b84348dca62
#
_cell.length_a   1.000
_cell.length_b   1.000
_cell.length_c   1.000
_cell.angle_alpha   90.00
_cell.angle_beta   90.00
_cell.angle_gamma   90.00
#
_symmetry.space_group_name_H-M   'P 1'
#
loop_
_entity.id
_entity.type
_entity.pdbx_description
1 polymer ?
#
loop_
_entity_poly.entity_id
_entity_poly.type
_entity_poly.pdbx_seq_one_letter_code
_entity_poly.pdbx_strand_id
1 'polypeptide(L)'
;ISGSKRIISAIFALNLGWKNQVYLDVTGRNDWSSALVYANRTGNHSYFYPSVSGSWLINETFRESMPSWINLAKLRASWAQVGNDTDPYAVNQTYSFATMEMYDGNIYTNELDKLMKIADLKPERKNSWEIGLDFRTFNNRLNLDFTYYKENTTDQIMKINVPAISGVTQQLVNAGNIQNSGIEIALNTTPIKTKDWQWDLDFTYTRNRSKIVSLHPNVANYIELSGYVNAYDYHIGSVAKVGESYGVLMSDVTQARNENGVPLLEWDDSWRGAYRAQSKTAEVVGNMTPDFLGSVATTLTWKD
;
A
#
# COMPACT_ATOMS: atom_id res chain seq x y z
N ILE A 1 14.50 -15.71 -20.70
CA ILE A 1 15.12 -14.39 -20.95
C ILE A 1 15.51 -13.84 -19.59
N SER A 2 16.81 -13.59 -19.33
CA SER A 2 17.22 -12.95 -18.09
C SER A 2 17.09 -11.43 -18.25
N GLY A 3 16.35 -10.79 -17.36
CA GLY A 3 16.27 -9.33 -17.29
C GLY A 3 17.42 -8.77 -16.48
N SER A 4 17.98 -7.65 -16.91
CA SER A 4 19.01 -6.92 -16.17
C SER A 4 18.55 -5.50 -15.91
N LYS A 5 18.65 -5.07 -14.64
CA LYS A 5 18.33 -3.71 -14.18
C LYS A 5 19.54 -3.13 -13.47
N ARG A 6 19.85 -1.89 -13.77
CA ARG A 6 20.92 -1.12 -13.08
C ARG A 6 20.32 0.18 -12.56
N ILE A 7 20.62 0.47 -11.31
CA ILE A 7 20.29 1.75 -10.66
C ILE A 7 21.58 2.35 -10.14
N ILE A 8 21.78 3.64 -10.41
CA ILE A 8 22.87 4.44 -9.84
C ILE A 8 22.20 5.49 -8.97
N SER A 9 22.73 5.72 -7.78
CA SER A 9 22.14 6.64 -6.80
C SER A 9 23.17 7.64 -6.29
N ALA A 10 22.75 8.90 -6.17
CA ALA A 10 23.46 9.91 -5.40
C ALA A 10 22.64 10.27 -4.17
N ILE A 11 23.27 10.30 -3.00
CA ILE A 11 22.60 10.52 -1.72
C ILE A 11 23.26 11.71 -1.02
N PHE A 12 22.43 12.58 -0.47
CA PHE A 12 22.80 13.66 0.42
C PHE A 12 22.09 13.50 1.76
N ALA A 13 22.80 13.74 2.86
CA ALA A 13 22.21 13.74 4.20
C ALA A 13 22.82 14.87 5.03
N LEU A 14 21.96 15.63 5.72
CA LEU A 14 22.31 16.69 6.65
C LEU A 14 21.57 16.44 7.96
N ASN A 15 22.34 16.33 9.06
CA ASN A 15 21.80 16.17 10.41
C ASN A 15 22.19 17.41 11.23
N LEU A 16 21.23 18.08 11.80
CA LEU A 16 21.41 19.26 12.63
C LEU A 16 20.85 18.98 14.02
N GLY A 17 21.61 19.28 15.04
CA GLY A 17 21.20 19.21 16.44
C GLY A 17 21.37 20.56 17.13
N TRP A 18 20.36 20.98 17.88
CA TRP A 18 20.42 22.22 18.67
C TRP A 18 20.17 21.93 20.15
N LYS A 19 21.17 22.27 20.99
CA LYS A 19 21.16 22.15 22.45
C LYS A 19 20.72 20.77 22.97
N ASN A 20 20.88 19.71 22.22
CA ASN A 20 20.36 18.37 22.52
C ASN A 20 18.83 18.32 22.73
N GLN A 21 18.10 19.31 22.23
CA GLN A 21 16.66 19.47 22.42
C GLN A 21 15.90 19.25 21.13
N VAL A 22 16.42 19.79 20.03
CA VAL A 22 15.79 19.72 18.70
C VAL A 22 16.78 19.14 17.70
N TYR A 23 16.30 18.22 16.89
CA TYR A 23 17.07 17.62 15.80
C TYR A 23 16.29 17.77 14.51
N LEU A 24 17.00 18.06 13.44
CA LEU A 24 16.48 18.17 12.09
C LEU A 24 17.37 17.34 11.16
N ASP A 25 16.73 16.42 10.44
CA ASP A 25 17.36 15.59 9.43
C ASP A 25 16.79 15.95 8.07
N VAL A 26 17.65 16.26 7.12
CA VAL A 26 17.27 16.54 5.73
C VAL A 26 18.04 15.58 4.84
N THR A 27 17.32 14.82 4.03
CA THR A 27 17.96 13.93 3.08
C THR A 27 17.44 14.18 1.66
N GLY A 28 18.27 13.88 0.71
CA GLY A 28 17.88 13.88 -0.71
C GLY A 28 18.59 12.74 -1.41
N ARG A 29 17.87 12.06 -2.27
CA ARG A 29 18.41 11.00 -3.10
C ARG A 29 17.95 11.19 -4.53
N ASN A 30 18.87 11.05 -5.47
CA ASN A 30 18.54 10.97 -6.89
C ASN A 30 18.94 9.60 -7.42
N ASP A 31 18.01 8.93 -8.05
CA ASP A 31 18.23 7.64 -8.70
C ASP A 31 18.17 7.80 -10.21
N TRP A 32 19.06 7.06 -10.90
CA TRP A 32 19.03 6.87 -12.34
C TRP A 32 18.81 5.38 -12.61
N SER A 33 17.63 5.04 -13.16
CA SER A 33 17.23 3.65 -13.41
C SER A 33 17.24 3.30 -14.89
N SER A 34 17.88 2.20 -15.25
CA SER A 34 17.86 1.68 -16.60
C SER A 34 16.49 1.14 -17.03
N ALA A 35 15.59 0.85 -16.09
CA ALA A 35 14.25 0.35 -16.39
C ALA A 35 13.34 1.40 -17.07
N LEU A 36 13.65 2.70 -16.86
CA LEU A 36 12.91 3.83 -17.41
C LEU A 36 13.61 4.48 -18.61
N VAL A 37 14.62 3.83 -19.17
CA VAL A 37 15.32 4.28 -20.38
C VAL A 37 14.67 3.69 -21.61
N TYR A 38 14.17 4.56 -22.49
CA TYR A 38 13.62 4.15 -23.78
C TYR A 38 14.73 3.83 -24.82
N ALA A 39 14.40 3.12 -25.89
CA ALA A 39 15.36 2.66 -26.90
C ALA A 39 16.17 3.80 -27.54
N ASN A 40 15.62 5.00 -27.66
CA ASN A 40 16.30 6.19 -28.16
C ASN A 40 17.14 6.91 -27.11
N ARG A 41 17.34 6.30 -25.92
CA ARG A 41 18.07 6.84 -24.74
C ARG A 41 17.39 8.03 -24.07
N THR A 42 16.11 8.26 -24.32
CA THR A 42 15.26 9.20 -23.57
C THR A 42 14.48 8.48 -22.48
N GLY A 43 13.66 9.20 -21.73
CA GLY A 43 12.76 8.67 -20.70
C GLY A 43 12.95 9.34 -19.34
N ASN A 44 12.05 9.03 -18.43
CA ASN A 44 12.03 9.60 -17.08
C ASN A 44 12.92 8.78 -16.12
N HIS A 45 14.15 8.50 -16.54
CA HIS A 45 15.08 7.60 -15.85
C HIS A 45 15.77 8.24 -14.64
N SER A 46 15.70 9.56 -14.48
CA SER A 46 16.26 10.28 -13.34
C SER A 46 15.13 10.83 -12.47
N TYR A 47 15.13 10.50 -11.21
CA TYR A 47 14.12 10.98 -10.28
C TYR A 47 14.72 11.27 -8.90
N PHE A 48 14.31 12.42 -8.36
CA PHE A 48 14.78 12.92 -7.08
C PHE A 48 13.67 12.81 -6.04
N TYR A 49 14.04 12.39 -4.83
CA TYR A 49 13.14 12.33 -3.70
C TYR A 49 13.79 12.82 -2.41
N PRO A 50 13.23 13.89 -1.84
CA PRO A 50 13.65 14.47 -0.59
C PRO A 50 12.95 13.85 0.61
N SER A 51 13.57 13.99 1.79
CA SER A 51 12.88 13.83 3.06
C SER A 51 13.35 14.89 4.06
N VAL A 52 12.44 15.24 4.97
CA VAL A 52 12.72 16.10 6.11
C VAL A 52 12.07 15.49 7.33
N SER A 53 12.84 15.30 8.39
CA SER A 53 12.31 14.87 9.67
C SER A 53 12.83 15.76 10.80
N GLY A 54 11.96 16.04 11.75
CA GLY A 54 12.27 16.79 12.95
C GLY A 54 11.88 16.03 14.20
N SER A 55 12.69 16.16 15.23
CA SER A 55 12.35 15.65 16.55
C SER A 55 12.66 16.67 17.64
N TRP A 56 11.78 16.74 18.61
CA TRP A 56 11.86 17.66 19.74
C TRP A 56 11.77 16.88 21.06
N LEU A 57 12.85 16.98 21.84
CA LEU A 57 12.91 16.42 23.21
C LEU A 57 12.35 17.46 24.17
N ILE A 58 11.04 17.34 24.45
CA ILE A 58 10.29 18.27 25.31
C ILE A 58 10.85 18.24 26.73
N ASN A 59 11.19 17.05 27.23
CA ASN A 59 11.77 16.87 28.55
C ASN A 59 13.13 17.59 28.72
N GLU A 60 13.93 17.72 27.65
CA GLU A 60 15.20 18.47 27.72
C GLU A 60 14.96 19.98 27.66
N THR A 61 13.96 20.43 26.90
CA THR A 61 13.63 21.86 26.79
C THR A 61 13.04 22.41 28.11
N PHE A 62 12.21 21.62 28.77
CA PHE A 62 11.51 22.02 30.00
C PHE A 62 12.04 21.28 31.24
N ARG A 63 13.32 20.93 31.26
CA ARG A 63 13.94 20.07 32.26
C ARG A 63 13.69 20.52 33.70
N GLU A 64 13.70 21.83 33.97
CA GLU A 64 13.49 22.39 35.29
C GLU A 64 12.01 22.36 35.73
N SER A 65 11.09 22.37 34.77
CA SER A 65 9.64 22.39 35.02
C SER A 65 8.99 21.02 34.88
N MET A 66 9.75 20.04 34.36
CA MET A 66 9.22 18.71 34.07
C MET A 66 9.11 17.88 35.35
N PRO A 67 7.95 17.24 35.62
CA PRO A 67 7.80 16.31 36.72
C PRO A 67 8.84 15.17 36.66
N SER A 68 9.40 14.80 37.78
CA SER A 68 10.46 13.79 37.89
C SER A 68 10.05 12.38 37.44
N TRP A 69 8.76 12.11 37.35
CA TRP A 69 8.23 10.84 36.88
C TRP A 69 8.22 10.71 35.35
N ILE A 70 8.44 11.81 34.59
CA ILE A 70 8.58 11.80 33.11
C ILE A 70 10.04 11.59 32.79
N ASN A 71 10.36 10.47 32.12
CA ASN A 71 11.71 10.12 31.71
C ASN A 71 12.02 10.60 30.31
N LEU A 72 11.02 10.55 29.40
CA LEU A 72 11.14 11.00 28.02
C LEU A 72 9.78 11.53 27.54
N ALA A 73 9.81 12.70 26.93
CA ALA A 73 8.70 13.22 26.13
C ALA A 73 9.31 13.76 24.84
N LYS A 74 9.15 13.00 23.73
CA LYS A 74 9.69 13.33 22.43
C LYS A 74 8.59 13.39 21.39
N LEU A 75 8.48 14.52 20.72
CA LEU A 75 7.64 14.69 19.54
C LEU A 75 8.49 14.51 18.29
N ARG A 76 7.97 13.80 17.29
CA ARG A 76 8.59 13.66 15.98
C ARG A 76 7.59 13.98 14.88
N ALA A 77 8.08 14.59 13.81
CA ALA A 77 7.31 14.82 12.60
C ALA A 77 8.21 14.61 11.39
N SER A 78 7.69 13.96 10.36
CA SER A 78 8.43 13.73 9.14
C SER A 78 7.57 13.91 7.91
N TRP A 79 8.23 14.30 6.84
CA TRP A 79 7.72 14.25 5.48
C TRP A 79 8.76 13.62 4.59
N ALA A 80 8.33 12.69 3.76
CA ALA A 80 9.20 12.03 2.80
C ALA A 80 8.51 11.83 1.47
N GLN A 81 9.27 11.98 0.40
CA GLN A 81 8.90 11.53 -0.92
C GLN A 81 9.77 10.35 -1.30
N VAL A 82 9.17 9.28 -1.84
CA VAL A 82 9.87 8.09 -2.33
C VAL A 82 9.42 7.81 -3.74
N GLY A 83 10.38 7.53 -4.61
CA GLY A 83 10.13 7.06 -5.98
C GLY A 83 10.24 5.53 -6.06
N ASN A 84 9.43 4.93 -6.90
CA ASN A 84 9.55 3.52 -7.27
C ASN A 84 9.49 3.41 -8.79
N ASP A 85 10.42 2.64 -9.36
CA ASP A 85 10.45 2.39 -10.80
C ASP A 85 9.76 1.05 -11.14
N THR A 86 9.97 0.56 -12.35
CA THR A 86 9.32 -0.62 -12.91
C THR A 86 10.31 -1.75 -13.17
N ASP A 87 9.79 -2.85 -13.69
CA ASP A 87 10.59 -3.97 -14.19
C ASP A 87 11.44 -3.59 -15.38
N PRO A 88 12.54 -4.32 -15.63
CA PRO A 88 13.35 -4.13 -16.83
C PRO A 88 12.52 -4.22 -18.11
N TYR A 89 12.85 -3.37 -19.09
CA TYR A 89 12.24 -3.34 -20.42
C TYR A 89 10.73 -2.99 -20.46
N ALA A 90 10.16 -2.48 -19.37
CA ALA A 90 8.74 -2.13 -19.30
C ALA A 90 8.35 -0.98 -20.23
N VAL A 91 9.30 -0.09 -20.58
CA VAL A 91 9.05 1.06 -21.47
C VAL A 91 9.29 0.76 -22.96
N ASN A 92 9.85 -0.40 -23.30
CA ASN A 92 10.19 -0.77 -24.66
C ASN A 92 9.25 -1.84 -25.18
N GLN A 93 8.57 -1.57 -26.30
CA GLN A 93 7.75 -2.54 -26.98
C GLN A 93 8.63 -3.70 -27.51
N THR A 94 8.20 -4.92 -27.29
CA THR A 94 8.92 -6.13 -27.67
C THR A 94 8.07 -7.03 -28.56
N TYR A 95 8.76 -7.87 -29.33
CA TYR A 95 8.14 -8.95 -30.08
C TYR A 95 8.55 -10.26 -29.42
N SER A 96 7.62 -11.19 -29.32
CA SER A 96 7.90 -12.58 -28.94
C SER A 96 8.00 -13.47 -30.19
N PHE A 97 8.95 -14.40 -30.15
CA PHE A 97 9.01 -15.45 -31.13
C PHE A 97 8.11 -16.59 -30.67
N ALA A 98 7.13 -16.93 -31.48
CA ALA A 98 6.31 -18.11 -31.33
C ALA A 98 6.65 -19.14 -32.41
N THR A 99 6.55 -20.40 -32.05
CA THR A 99 6.72 -21.51 -32.97
C THR A 99 5.35 -22.11 -33.24
N MET A 100 4.95 -22.15 -34.49
CA MET A 100 3.74 -22.84 -34.93
C MET A 100 4.15 -24.17 -35.53
N GLU A 101 3.73 -25.28 -34.96
CA GLU A 101 3.95 -26.61 -35.49
C GLU A 101 3.03 -26.82 -36.72
N MET A 102 3.62 -27.16 -37.82
CA MET A 102 2.92 -27.51 -39.06
C MET A 102 3.27 -28.94 -39.44
N TYR A 103 2.45 -29.56 -40.34
CA TYR A 103 2.66 -30.93 -40.77
C TYR A 103 4.07 -31.16 -41.42
N ASP A 104 4.64 -30.12 -42.01
CA ASP A 104 5.94 -30.15 -42.73
C ASP A 104 7.09 -29.45 -41.97
N GLY A 105 6.93 -29.20 -40.65
CA GLY A 105 7.94 -28.57 -39.82
C GLY A 105 7.43 -27.35 -39.04
N ASN A 106 8.35 -26.66 -38.36
CA ASN A 106 8.02 -25.52 -37.53
C ASN A 106 8.13 -24.20 -38.30
N ILE A 107 7.08 -23.38 -38.22
CA ILE A 107 7.13 -21.97 -38.66
C ILE A 107 7.40 -21.09 -37.46
N TYR A 108 8.38 -20.21 -37.58
CA TYR A 108 8.67 -19.19 -36.58
C TYR A 108 7.87 -17.93 -36.92
N THR A 109 7.05 -17.49 -35.96
CA THR A 109 6.23 -16.28 -36.10
C THR A 109 6.71 -15.23 -35.12
N ASN A 110 6.55 -13.96 -35.51
CA ASN A 110 6.82 -12.81 -34.65
C ASN A 110 5.46 -12.27 -34.17
N GLU A 111 5.23 -12.30 -32.89
CA GLU A 111 4.00 -11.78 -32.30
C GLU A 111 4.31 -10.51 -31.50
N LEU A 112 3.55 -9.45 -31.78
CA LEU A 112 3.63 -8.23 -30.99
C LEU A 112 3.09 -8.49 -29.57
N ASP A 113 3.81 -8.03 -28.55
CA ASP A 113 3.34 -8.08 -27.18
C ASP A 113 1.97 -7.37 -27.08
N LYS A 114 0.98 -8.08 -26.54
CA LYS A 114 -0.39 -7.56 -26.37
C LYS A 114 -0.48 -6.45 -25.31
N LEU A 115 0.58 -6.23 -24.55
CA LEU A 115 0.74 -5.10 -23.63
C LEU A 115 1.43 -3.95 -24.36
N MET A 116 0.69 -2.87 -24.63
CA MET A 116 1.26 -1.63 -25.15
C MET A 116 2.09 -0.95 -24.07
N LYS A 117 3.35 -0.74 -24.36
CA LYS A 117 4.31 -0.05 -23.48
C LYS A 117 4.50 1.38 -23.97
N ILE A 118 4.63 2.33 -23.04
CA ILE A 118 4.79 3.76 -23.38
C ILE A 118 6.20 4.25 -23.02
N ALA A 119 6.72 5.13 -23.87
CA ALA A 119 8.08 5.67 -23.71
C ALA A 119 8.22 6.69 -22.59
N ASP A 120 7.17 7.39 -22.22
CA ASP A 120 7.15 8.46 -21.23
C ASP A 120 6.70 7.99 -19.83
N LEU A 121 6.77 6.68 -19.56
CA LEU A 121 6.46 6.11 -18.26
C LEU A 121 7.30 6.80 -17.18
N LYS A 122 6.61 7.26 -16.14
CA LYS A 122 7.22 7.93 -14.99
C LYS A 122 7.39 6.97 -13.83
N PRO A 123 8.35 7.19 -12.92
CA PRO A 123 8.38 6.47 -11.67
C PRO A 123 7.15 6.82 -10.83
N GLU A 124 6.67 5.84 -10.08
CA GLU A 124 5.64 6.06 -9.05
C GLU A 124 6.17 7.00 -7.98
N ARG A 125 5.28 7.80 -7.39
CA ARG A 125 5.61 8.73 -6.29
C ARG A 125 4.76 8.44 -5.08
N LYS A 126 5.43 8.18 -3.97
CA LYS A 126 4.80 8.05 -2.65
C LYS A 126 5.21 9.25 -1.79
N ASN A 127 4.22 10.04 -1.39
CA ASN A 127 4.38 11.15 -0.44
C ASN A 127 3.81 10.71 0.90
N SER A 128 4.60 10.79 1.96
CA SER A 128 4.20 10.40 3.30
C SER A 128 4.41 11.53 4.30
N TRP A 129 3.48 11.64 5.24
CA TRP A 129 3.55 12.48 6.43
C TRP A 129 3.38 11.59 7.65
N GLU A 130 4.18 11.84 8.65
CA GLU A 130 4.14 11.13 9.91
C GLU A 130 4.30 12.10 11.08
N ILE A 131 3.50 11.89 12.12
CA ILE A 131 3.65 12.57 13.42
C ILE A 131 3.64 11.48 14.48
N GLY A 132 4.64 11.50 15.36
CA GLY A 132 4.80 10.52 16.42
C GLY A 132 5.11 11.15 17.76
N LEU A 133 4.74 10.45 18.81
CA LEU A 133 5.00 10.78 20.20
C LEU A 133 5.64 9.60 20.91
N ASP A 134 6.85 9.77 21.44
CA ASP A 134 7.49 8.84 22.37
C ASP A 134 7.34 9.39 23.78
N PHE A 135 6.68 8.64 24.66
CA PHE A 135 6.46 9.06 26.03
C PHE A 135 6.86 7.95 27.01
N ARG A 136 7.79 8.23 27.92
CA ARG A 136 8.28 7.27 28.90
C ARG A 136 8.19 7.84 30.28
N THR A 137 7.68 7.03 31.21
CA THR A 137 7.39 7.47 32.56
C THR A 137 7.72 6.42 33.61
N PHE A 138 7.77 6.85 34.90
CA PHE A 138 7.97 5.99 36.04
C PHE A 138 9.21 5.10 35.97
N ASN A 139 10.37 5.70 35.63
CA ASN A 139 11.63 4.99 35.42
C ASN A 139 11.49 3.95 34.28
N ASN A 140 10.87 4.35 33.16
CA ASN A 140 10.60 3.54 31.98
C ASN A 140 9.66 2.33 32.24
N ARG A 141 8.86 2.38 33.30
CA ARG A 141 7.86 1.33 33.56
C ARG A 141 6.62 1.45 32.67
N LEU A 142 6.36 2.62 32.12
CA LEU A 142 5.30 2.84 31.16
C LEU A 142 5.89 3.59 29.98
N ASN A 143 5.88 2.95 28.81
CA ASN A 143 6.40 3.48 27.57
C ASN A 143 5.28 3.46 26.53
N LEU A 144 4.93 4.62 25.99
CA LEU A 144 3.94 4.81 24.95
C LEU A 144 4.65 5.32 23.68
N ASP A 145 4.50 4.62 22.58
CA ASP A 145 4.79 5.10 21.24
C ASP A 145 3.46 5.25 20.49
N PHE A 146 3.20 6.42 20.00
CA PHE A 146 2.04 6.74 19.19
C PHE A 146 2.50 7.32 17.87
N THR A 147 1.99 6.81 16.76
CA THR A 147 2.26 7.33 15.43
C THR A 147 0.96 7.48 14.65
N TYR A 148 0.79 8.64 14.03
CA TYR A 148 -0.19 8.87 12.97
C TYR A 148 0.55 9.10 11.65
N TYR A 149 0.09 8.43 10.59
CA TYR A 149 0.65 8.61 9.26
C TYR A 149 -0.43 8.80 8.22
N LYS A 150 -0.04 9.48 7.15
CA LYS A 150 -0.83 9.61 5.93
C LYS A 150 0.11 9.59 4.73
N GLU A 151 -0.18 8.71 3.79
CA GLU A 151 0.60 8.58 2.56
C GLU A 151 -0.30 8.54 1.33
N ASN A 152 0.22 9.09 0.24
CA ASN A 152 -0.42 9.06 -1.07
C ASN A 152 0.58 8.51 -2.08
N THR A 153 0.19 7.46 -2.80
CA THR A 153 0.94 6.93 -3.93
C THR A 153 0.26 7.39 -5.20
N THR A 154 0.96 8.21 -5.98
CA THR A 154 0.51 8.78 -7.25
C THR A 154 1.34 8.26 -8.42
N ASP A 155 0.87 8.47 -9.63
CA ASP A 155 1.54 8.00 -10.86
C ASP A 155 1.81 6.49 -10.86
N GLN A 156 0.91 5.70 -10.26
CA GLN A 156 1.08 4.25 -10.20
C GLN A 156 1.21 3.65 -11.59
N ILE A 157 2.14 2.73 -11.72
CA ILE A 157 2.36 2.00 -12.97
C ILE A 157 1.40 0.82 -13.01
N MET A 158 0.36 0.94 -13.82
CA MET A 158 -0.69 -0.06 -13.91
C MET A 158 -1.00 -0.45 -15.35
N LYS A 159 -1.56 -1.65 -15.51
CA LYS A 159 -2.08 -2.15 -16.79
C LYS A 159 -3.56 -1.84 -16.84
N ILE A 160 -4.00 -1.17 -17.89
CA ILE A 160 -5.41 -0.96 -18.17
C ILE A 160 -5.81 -1.74 -19.41
N ASN A 161 -7.05 -2.25 -19.44
CA ASN A 161 -7.59 -2.91 -20.61
C ASN A 161 -7.93 -1.87 -21.69
N VAL A 162 -7.59 -2.16 -22.93
CA VAL A 162 -7.91 -1.34 -24.09
C VAL A 162 -8.63 -2.18 -25.14
N PRO A 163 -9.45 -1.56 -26.01
CA PRO A 163 -10.14 -2.30 -27.07
C PRO A 163 -9.16 -3.04 -27.99
N ALA A 164 -9.38 -4.34 -28.18
CA ALA A 164 -8.50 -5.21 -28.97
C ALA A 164 -8.34 -4.78 -30.45
N ILE A 165 -9.24 -3.93 -30.95
CA ILE A 165 -9.14 -3.36 -32.30
C ILE A 165 -7.87 -2.53 -32.51
N SER A 166 -7.21 -2.08 -31.43
CA SER A 166 -5.92 -1.39 -31.48
C SER A 166 -4.72 -2.32 -31.75
N GLY A 167 -4.94 -3.65 -31.82
CA GLY A 167 -3.89 -4.66 -31.96
C GLY A 167 -3.26 -5.09 -30.62
N VAL A 168 -3.61 -4.43 -29.53
CA VAL A 168 -3.19 -4.75 -28.15
C VAL A 168 -4.43 -4.88 -27.26
N THR A 169 -4.30 -5.60 -26.15
CA THR A 169 -5.41 -5.79 -25.21
C THR A 169 -5.22 -5.03 -23.90
N GLN A 170 -3.99 -4.62 -23.62
CA GLN A 170 -3.62 -3.88 -22.42
C GLN A 170 -2.65 -2.76 -22.75
N GLN A 171 -2.65 -1.73 -21.94
CA GLN A 171 -1.71 -0.62 -22.01
C GLN A 171 -1.13 -0.37 -20.62
N LEU A 172 0.19 -0.14 -20.57
CA LEU A 172 0.88 0.29 -19.34
C LEU A 172 0.80 1.81 -19.24
N VAL A 173 0.30 2.32 -18.13
CA VAL A 173 0.09 3.76 -17.90
C VAL A 173 0.53 4.16 -16.50
N ASN A 174 0.88 5.44 -16.33
CA ASN A 174 0.93 6.04 -15.00
C ASN A 174 -0.44 6.60 -14.65
N ALA A 175 -1.05 6.09 -13.62
CA ALA A 175 -2.35 6.59 -13.21
C ALA A 175 -2.66 6.22 -11.76
N GLY A 176 -3.71 6.84 -11.26
CA GLY A 176 -4.23 6.54 -9.95
C GLY A 176 -3.54 7.30 -8.82
N ASN A 177 -4.30 7.41 -7.75
CA ASN A 177 -3.86 7.91 -6.46
C ASN A 177 -4.48 7.00 -5.40
N ILE A 178 -3.63 6.28 -4.68
CA ILE A 178 -4.03 5.48 -3.52
C ILE A 178 -3.53 6.19 -2.27
N GLN A 179 -4.46 6.48 -1.37
CA GLN A 179 -4.17 7.06 -0.07
C GLN A 179 -4.24 5.97 0.99
N ASN A 180 -3.23 5.92 1.86
CA ASN A 180 -3.26 5.18 3.12
C ASN A 180 -3.13 6.17 4.28
N SER A 181 -3.87 5.94 5.34
CA SER A 181 -3.74 6.70 6.58
C SER A 181 -4.02 5.78 7.76
N GLY A 182 -3.28 5.96 8.83
CA GLY A 182 -3.43 5.07 9.97
C GLY A 182 -2.86 5.60 11.25
N ILE A 183 -3.13 4.86 12.30
CA ILE A 183 -2.57 5.05 13.63
C ILE A 183 -1.88 3.77 14.08
N GLU A 184 -0.76 3.93 14.75
CA GLU A 184 -0.03 2.85 15.39
C GLU A 184 0.22 3.25 16.86
N ILE A 185 -0.05 2.32 17.75
CA ILE A 185 0.14 2.50 19.19
C ILE A 185 0.91 1.29 19.70
N ALA A 186 2.02 1.54 20.38
CA ALA A 186 2.71 0.54 21.17
C ALA A 186 2.77 1.02 22.61
N LEU A 187 2.27 0.20 23.53
CA LEU A 187 2.30 0.45 24.96
C LEU A 187 3.04 -0.71 25.63
N ASN A 188 4.22 -0.41 26.17
CA ASN A 188 4.99 -1.35 26.97
C ASN A 188 4.90 -0.90 28.43
N THR A 189 4.54 -1.81 29.32
CA THR A 189 4.42 -1.49 30.76
C THR A 189 4.97 -2.61 31.63
N THR A 190 5.62 -2.21 32.72
CA THR A 190 6.11 -3.12 33.78
C THR A 190 5.36 -2.80 35.08
N PRO A 191 4.12 -3.31 35.24
CA PRO A 191 3.29 -3.02 36.42
C PRO A 191 3.95 -3.48 37.73
N ILE A 192 4.61 -4.61 37.70
CA ILE A 192 5.31 -5.17 38.84
C ILE A 192 6.80 -5.25 38.55
N LYS A 193 7.60 -4.62 39.40
CA LYS A 193 9.06 -4.73 39.38
C LYS A 193 9.58 -4.71 40.80
N THR A 194 9.89 -5.86 41.32
CA THR A 194 10.47 -6.09 42.65
C THR A 194 11.82 -6.78 42.51
N LYS A 195 12.46 -7.15 43.61
CA LYS A 195 13.71 -7.90 43.61
C LYS A 195 13.57 -9.31 43.02
N ASP A 196 12.42 -9.95 43.25
CA ASP A 196 12.21 -11.36 42.85
C ASP A 196 11.20 -11.53 41.73
N TRP A 197 10.42 -10.49 41.39
CA TRP A 197 9.36 -10.55 40.40
C TRP A 197 9.42 -9.35 39.46
N GLN A 198 9.33 -9.64 38.16
CA GLN A 198 9.08 -8.64 37.13
C GLN A 198 7.93 -9.14 36.24
N TRP A 199 6.95 -8.27 36.02
CA TRP A 199 5.85 -8.56 35.12
C TRP A 199 5.80 -7.48 34.05
N ASP A 200 5.97 -7.88 32.79
CA ASP A 200 5.94 -7.01 31.63
C ASP A 200 4.70 -7.31 30.80
N LEU A 201 4.05 -6.26 30.32
CA LEU A 201 2.89 -6.30 29.46
C LEU A 201 3.16 -5.40 28.25
N ASP A 202 2.98 -5.96 27.06
CA ASP A 202 3.12 -5.25 25.79
C ASP A 202 1.80 -5.29 25.03
N PHE A 203 1.34 -4.12 24.60
CA PHE A 203 0.16 -3.94 23.79
C PHE A 203 0.53 -3.26 22.50
N THR A 204 0.05 -3.79 21.37
CA THR A 204 0.13 -3.10 20.09
C THR A 204 -1.25 -2.95 19.49
N TYR A 205 -1.46 -1.84 18.82
CA TYR A 205 -2.67 -1.58 18.05
C TYR A 205 -2.29 -0.83 16.77
N THR A 206 -2.73 -1.37 15.64
CA THR A 206 -2.50 -0.75 14.33
C THR A 206 -3.79 -0.73 13.55
N ARG A 207 -4.12 0.42 13.01
CA ARG A 207 -5.26 0.60 12.13
C ARG A 207 -4.83 1.36 10.88
N ASN A 208 -4.94 0.72 9.72
CA ASN A 208 -4.73 1.35 8.42
C ASN A 208 -6.05 1.47 7.68
N ARG A 209 -6.25 2.60 6.98
CA ARG A 209 -7.35 2.82 6.06
C ARG A 209 -6.78 3.24 4.71
N SER A 210 -6.99 2.40 3.73
CA SER A 210 -6.71 2.72 2.34
C SER A 210 -7.92 3.33 1.66
N LYS A 211 -7.69 4.16 0.66
CA LYS A 211 -8.73 4.74 -0.19
C LYS A 211 -8.19 4.96 -1.59
N ILE A 212 -8.91 4.47 -2.58
CA ILE A 212 -8.67 4.83 -3.99
C ILE A 212 -9.22 6.23 -4.21
N VAL A 213 -8.34 7.21 -4.38
CA VAL A 213 -8.71 8.60 -4.60
C VAL A 213 -9.07 8.83 -6.06
N SER A 214 -8.28 8.26 -6.98
CA SER A 214 -8.52 8.33 -8.41
C SER A 214 -7.92 7.12 -9.13
N LEU A 215 -8.45 6.80 -10.30
CA LEU A 215 -7.91 5.84 -11.27
C LEU A 215 -7.66 6.55 -12.60
N HIS A 216 -7.20 5.80 -13.61
CA HIS A 216 -7.03 6.35 -14.94
C HIS A 216 -8.39 6.74 -15.55
N PRO A 217 -8.50 7.89 -16.29
CA PRO A 217 -9.77 8.35 -16.87
C PRO A 217 -10.47 7.32 -17.79
N ASN A 218 -9.71 6.44 -18.43
CA ASN A 218 -10.26 5.38 -19.28
C ASN A 218 -10.78 4.17 -18.50
N VAL A 219 -10.64 4.15 -17.17
CA VAL A 219 -11.22 3.12 -16.30
C VAL A 219 -12.60 3.59 -15.85
N ALA A 220 -13.65 2.96 -16.41
CA ALA A 220 -15.02 3.44 -16.21
C ALA A 220 -15.49 3.31 -14.74
N ASN A 221 -15.21 2.17 -14.07
CA ASN A 221 -15.77 1.89 -12.76
C ASN A 221 -14.72 1.40 -11.75
N TYR A 222 -13.96 0.36 -12.10
CA TYR A 222 -12.98 -0.27 -11.22
C TYR A 222 -11.94 -1.04 -12.04
N ILE A 223 -10.84 -1.42 -11.40
CA ILE A 223 -9.83 -2.32 -11.94
C ILE A 223 -9.89 -3.62 -11.15
N GLU A 224 -9.95 -4.75 -11.85
CA GLU A 224 -9.80 -6.07 -11.23
C GLU A 224 -8.34 -6.28 -10.82
N LEU A 225 -8.14 -6.63 -9.54
CA LEU A 225 -6.81 -6.92 -8.98
C LEU A 225 -6.51 -8.41 -9.00
N SER A 226 -7.53 -9.23 -8.79
CA SER A 226 -7.47 -10.68 -8.97
C SER A 226 -8.70 -11.15 -9.72
N GLY A 227 -8.55 -12.21 -10.50
CA GLY A 227 -9.68 -12.81 -11.23
C GLY A 227 -10.81 -13.20 -10.29
N TYR A 228 -12.04 -13.14 -10.79
CA TYR A 228 -13.21 -13.59 -10.06
C TYR A 228 -13.14 -15.10 -9.82
N VAL A 229 -13.44 -15.50 -8.61
CA VAL A 229 -13.61 -16.90 -8.24
C VAL A 229 -15.10 -17.24 -8.35
N ASN A 230 -15.42 -18.23 -9.20
CA ASN A 230 -16.76 -18.76 -9.34
C ASN A 230 -17.00 -19.76 -8.21
N ALA A 231 -17.87 -19.45 -7.28
CA ALA A 231 -18.34 -20.36 -6.26
C ALA A 231 -19.86 -20.31 -6.17
N TYR A 232 -20.53 -21.41 -6.47
CA TYR A 232 -22.00 -21.53 -6.34
C TYR A 232 -22.79 -20.41 -7.05
N ASP A 233 -22.50 -20.13 -8.30
CA ASP A 233 -23.10 -19.06 -9.12
C ASP A 233 -22.78 -17.63 -8.66
N TYR A 234 -21.90 -17.45 -7.70
CA TYR A 234 -21.40 -16.14 -7.30
C TYR A 234 -20.02 -15.90 -7.93
N HIS A 235 -19.85 -14.70 -8.46
CA HIS A 235 -18.56 -14.20 -8.92
C HIS A 235 -18.05 -13.20 -7.89
N ILE A 236 -16.99 -13.54 -7.17
CA ILE A 236 -16.35 -12.66 -6.18
C ILE A 236 -14.90 -12.43 -6.59
N GLY A 237 -14.52 -11.17 -6.73
CA GLY A 237 -13.15 -10.77 -7.05
C GLY A 237 -12.71 -9.59 -6.21
N SER A 238 -11.39 -9.40 -6.08
CA SER A 238 -10.87 -8.19 -5.46
C SER A 238 -10.69 -7.09 -6.51
N VAL A 239 -11.11 -5.88 -6.17
CA VAL A 239 -11.09 -4.75 -7.08
C VAL A 239 -10.52 -3.49 -6.44
N ALA A 240 -10.04 -2.58 -7.31
CA ALA A 240 -9.74 -1.21 -6.98
C ALA A 240 -10.85 -0.32 -7.55
N LYS A 241 -11.69 0.25 -6.68
CA LYS A 241 -12.81 1.13 -7.04
C LYS A 241 -12.65 2.48 -6.39
N VAL A 242 -12.87 3.55 -7.17
CA VAL A 242 -12.75 4.93 -6.65
C VAL A 242 -13.71 5.16 -5.47
N GLY A 243 -13.19 5.73 -4.40
CA GLY A 243 -13.92 5.99 -3.17
C GLY A 243 -13.84 4.87 -2.14
N GLU A 244 -13.53 3.64 -2.56
CA GLU A 244 -13.41 2.44 -1.72
C GLU A 244 -11.96 2.17 -1.28
N SER A 245 -11.81 1.20 -0.37
CA SER A 245 -10.50 0.68 0.02
C SER A 245 -9.84 -0.10 -1.14
N TYR A 246 -8.52 -0.11 -1.19
CA TYR A 246 -7.79 -0.97 -2.11
C TYR A 246 -8.02 -2.44 -1.76
N GLY A 247 -8.49 -3.22 -2.74
CA GLY A 247 -8.74 -4.65 -2.55
C GLY A 247 -10.08 -4.96 -1.88
N VAL A 248 -11.11 -4.13 -2.06
CA VAL A 248 -12.46 -4.52 -1.66
C VAL A 248 -12.92 -5.73 -2.47
N LEU A 249 -13.71 -6.58 -1.83
CA LEU A 249 -14.34 -7.70 -2.48
C LEU A 249 -15.63 -7.24 -3.13
N MET A 250 -15.76 -7.48 -4.42
CA MET A 250 -16.94 -7.16 -5.19
C MET A 250 -17.56 -8.43 -5.77
N SER A 251 -18.87 -8.51 -5.73
CA SER A 251 -19.65 -9.56 -6.40
C SER A 251 -20.55 -8.94 -7.45
N ASP A 252 -20.67 -9.56 -8.61
CA ASP A 252 -21.62 -9.18 -9.66
C ASP A 252 -22.98 -9.84 -9.48
N VAL A 253 -23.08 -10.78 -8.53
CA VAL A 253 -24.32 -11.43 -8.12
C VAL A 253 -24.48 -11.31 -6.61
N THR A 254 -25.54 -10.68 -6.16
CA THR A 254 -25.86 -10.48 -4.75
C THR A 254 -27.28 -10.92 -4.43
N GLN A 255 -27.63 -10.98 -3.14
CA GLN A 255 -28.99 -11.26 -2.70
C GLN A 255 -29.92 -10.10 -3.08
N ALA A 256 -30.93 -10.35 -3.90
CA ALA A 256 -31.97 -9.36 -4.18
C ALA A 256 -32.74 -8.99 -2.91
N ARG A 257 -33.01 -7.69 -2.75
CA ARG A 257 -33.70 -7.11 -1.60
C ARG A 257 -34.80 -6.17 -2.08
N ASN A 258 -35.91 -6.06 -1.32
CA ASN A 258 -36.91 -5.03 -1.56
C ASN A 258 -36.46 -3.64 -1.08
N GLU A 259 -37.28 -2.62 -1.27
CA GLU A 259 -37.03 -1.24 -0.86
C GLU A 259 -36.75 -1.06 0.64
N ASN A 260 -37.24 -1.97 1.49
CA ASN A 260 -37.02 -2.00 2.93
C ASN A 260 -35.77 -2.84 3.33
N GLY A 261 -34.98 -3.32 2.36
CA GLY A 261 -33.78 -4.13 2.60
C GLY A 261 -34.07 -5.61 2.96
N VAL A 262 -35.32 -6.06 2.87
CA VAL A 262 -35.70 -7.45 3.17
C VAL A 262 -35.29 -8.35 1.99
N PRO A 263 -34.60 -9.49 2.25
CA PRO A 263 -34.22 -10.43 1.21
C PRO A 263 -35.44 -10.98 0.47
N LEU A 264 -35.36 -11.00 -0.85
CA LEU A 264 -36.35 -11.59 -1.71
C LEU A 264 -36.10 -13.09 -1.90
N LEU A 265 -37.17 -13.86 -1.98
CA LEU A 265 -37.12 -15.28 -2.30
C LEU A 265 -37.87 -15.51 -3.61
N GLU A 266 -37.36 -16.42 -4.42
CA GLU A 266 -37.99 -16.94 -5.62
C GLU A 266 -38.34 -18.41 -5.40
N TRP A 267 -39.47 -18.84 -5.96
CA TRP A 267 -39.88 -20.23 -5.93
C TRP A 267 -39.40 -20.95 -7.17
N ASP A 268 -38.76 -22.10 -7.00
CA ASP A 268 -38.36 -22.98 -8.09
C ASP A 268 -39.21 -24.24 -8.07
N ASP A 269 -40.01 -24.44 -9.13
CA ASP A 269 -40.92 -25.57 -9.27
C ASP A 269 -40.16 -26.89 -9.45
N SER A 270 -38.98 -26.87 -10.02
CA SER A 270 -38.14 -28.06 -10.26
C SER A 270 -37.56 -28.61 -8.95
N TRP A 271 -37.23 -27.76 -8.02
CA TRP A 271 -36.68 -28.08 -6.70
C TRP A 271 -37.76 -28.11 -5.62
N ARG A 272 -38.99 -27.66 -5.95
CA ARG A 272 -40.14 -27.53 -5.03
C ARG A 272 -39.76 -26.78 -3.75
N GLY A 273 -39.03 -25.72 -3.89
CA GLY A 273 -38.52 -24.94 -2.77
C GLY A 273 -38.27 -23.48 -3.10
N ALA A 274 -38.26 -22.65 -2.07
CA ALA A 274 -37.88 -21.25 -2.21
C ALA A 274 -36.34 -21.12 -2.10
N TYR A 275 -35.74 -20.38 -3.01
CA TYR A 275 -34.34 -20.01 -2.96
C TYR A 275 -34.18 -18.49 -2.92
N ARG A 276 -33.02 -18.03 -2.59
CA ARG A 276 -32.73 -16.58 -2.53
C ARG A 276 -32.71 -16.00 -3.93
N ALA A 277 -33.55 -15.01 -4.19
CA ALA A 277 -33.52 -14.27 -5.44
C ALA A 277 -32.18 -13.53 -5.60
N GLN A 278 -31.65 -13.55 -6.81
CA GLN A 278 -30.35 -12.94 -7.12
C GLN A 278 -30.54 -11.56 -7.77
N SER A 279 -29.73 -10.61 -7.38
CA SER A 279 -29.51 -9.36 -8.10
C SER A 279 -28.23 -9.47 -8.91
N LYS A 280 -28.26 -9.07 -10.18
CA LYS A 280 -27.08 -8.99 -11.07
C LYS A 280 -26.43 -7.61 -11.05
N THR A 281 -26.56 -6.89 -9.94
CA THR A 281 -25.91 -5.60 -9.74
C THR A 281 -24.59 -5.81 -8.99
N ALA A 282 -23.50 -5.30 -9.57
CA ALA A 282 -22.19 -5.39 -8.94
C ALA A 282 -22.12 -4.54 -7.67
N GLU A 283 -21.84 -5.18 -6.53
CA GLU A 283 -21.80 -4.55 -5.21
C GLU A 283 -20.53 -4.94 -4.44
N VAL A 284 -20.06 -4.02 -3.60
CA VAL A 284 -19.00 -4.32 -2.64
C VAL A 284 -19.59 -5.16 -1.51
N VAL A 285 -19.09 -6.38 -1.35
CA VAL A 285 -19.59 -7.35 -0.37
C VAL A 285 -18.64 -7.57 0.80
N GLY A 286 -17.43 -7.04 0.73
CA GLY A 286 -16.46 -7.16 1.81
C GLY A 286 -15.17 -6.40 1.57
N ASN A 287 -14.25 -6.53 2.50
CA ASN A 287 -12.90 -5.97 2.42
C ASN A 287 -11.89 -7.03 2.83
N MET A 288 -10.77 -7.13 2.09
CA MET A 288 -9.68 -8.05 2.43
C MET A 288 -8.83 -7.52 3.61
N THR A 289 -8.82 -6.22 3.81
CA THR A 289 -8.01 -5.59 4.84
C THR A 289 -8.76 -5.61 6.17
N PRO A 290 -8.15 -6.08 7.26
CA PRO A 290 -8.76 -6.04 8.58
C PRO A 290 -8.97 -4.59 9.04
N ASP A 291 -10.00 -4.36 9.85
CA ASP A 291 -10.28 -3.03 10.41
C ASP A 291 -9.19 -2.54 11.36
N PHE A 292 -8.55 -3.46 12.06
CA PHE A 292 -7.39 -3.22 12.92
C PHE A 292 -6.63 -4.52 13.16
N LEU A 293 -5.39 -4.38 13.59
CA LEU A 293 -4.58 -5.45 14.14
C LEU A 293 -4.19 -5.08 15.56
N GLY A 294 -4.20 -6.04 16.45
CA GLY A 294 -3.78 -5.83 17.84
C GLY A 294 -3.09 -7.05 18.40
N SER A 295 -2.14 -6.83 19.29
CA SER A 295 -1.49 -7.89 20.06
C SER A 295 -1.37 -7.54 21.51
N VAL A 296 -1.35 -8.58 22.34
CA VAL A 296 -1.03 -8.52 23.76
C VAL A 296 -0.01 -9.59 24.06
N ALA A 297 1.12 -9.19 24.62
CA ALA A 297 2.13 -10.12 25.13
C ALA A 297 2.30 -9.89 26.63
N THR A 298 2.57 -10.96 27.36
CA THR A 298 2.82 -10.92 28.81
C THR A 298 4.03 -11.78 29.14
N THR A 299 4.93 -11.24 29.95
CA THR A 299 6.11 -11.93 30.44
C THR A 299 6.20 -11.79 31.93
N LEU A 300 6.24 -12.89 32.64
CA LEU A 300 6.44 -12.92 34.08
C LEU A 300 7.78 -13.60 34.37
N THR A 301 8.67 -12.85 35.00
CA THR A 301 10.00 -13.32 35.42
C THR A 301 10.04 -13.46 36.93
N TRP A 302 10.56 -14.58 37.43
CA TRP A 302 10.75 -14.85 38.84
C TRP A 302 12.20 -15.26 39.10
N LYS A 303 12.92 -14.48 39.93
CA LYS A 303 14.33 -14.65 40.29
C LYS A 303 15.24 -14.86 39.10
N ASP A 304 16.00 -13.82 38.74
CA ASP A 304 17.16 -13.88 37.83
C ASP A 304 18.39 -14.39 38.54
#